data_86a303d32bfea74b902716292f475048
#
_entry.id   86a303d32bfea74b902716292f475048
#
_cell.length_a   1.000
_cell.length_b   1.000
_cell.length_c   1.000
_cell.angle_alpha   90.00
_cell.angle_beta   90.00
_cell.angle_gamma   90.00
#
_symmetry.space_group_name_H-M   'P 1'
#
loop_
_entity.id
_entity.type
_entity.pdbx_description
1 polymer ?
#
loop_
_entity_poly.entity_id
_entity_poly.type
_entity_poly.pdbx_seq_one_letter_code
_entity_poly.pdbx_strand_id
1 'polypeptide(L)'
;MLPEISLSVMGAQIHIHTYDLFIWLSMATGLAMAYVQLTRMGTGRRAAVLTCAVTGASFLLGARVLNYVINYKKYTEAGIPLFIMKSGYFSLYGGIAASFLALYISSYRLKADFLELMDRLTVPFLLSYFVMKIGCFLNGCCYGKMTKSSFSVPLPLREQAAFDASPLISQFFGSPEIRVY
;
A
#
# COMPACT_ATOMS: atom_id res chain seq x y z
N MET A 1 0.98 17.35 -7.93
CA MET A 1 0.90 16.34 -6.88
C MET A 1 0.21 16.97 -5.68
N LEU A 2 -0.72 16.29 -5.04
CA LEU A 2 -1.54 16.81 -3.94
C LEU A 2 -1.34 15.91 -2.72
N PRO A 3 -0.31 16.17 -1.87
CA PRO A 3 0.01 15.31 -0.73
C PRO A 3 -1.03 15.37 0.40
N GLU A 4 -1.77 16.48 0.49
CA GLU A 4 -2.76 16.69 1.56
C GLU A 4 -4.03 17.34 0.99
N ILE A 5 -5.18 16.77 1.34
CA ILE A 5 -6.49 17.35 1.05
C ILE A 5 -7.00 17.94 2.38
N SER A 6 -7.06 19.28 2.45
CA SER A 6 -7.67 19.97 3.59
C SER A 6 -9.15 20.21 3.30
N LEU A 7 -10.02 19.52 4.00
CA LEU A 7 -11.47 19.72 3.97
C LEU A 7 -11.87 20.50 5.23
N SER A 8 -12.45 21.68 5.04
CA SER A 8 -13.08 22.42 6.14
C SER A 8 -14.55 22.03 6.24
N VAL A 9 -14.87 21.18 7.21
CA VAL A 9 -16.25 20.78 7.50
C VAL A 9 -16.64 21.37 8.85
N MET A 10 -17.64 22.27 8.87
CA MET A 10 -18.20 22.89 10.08
C MET A 10 -17.17 23.47 11.07
N GLY A 11 -16.09 24.12 10.56
CA GLY A 11 -15.08 24.76 11.40
C GLY A 11 -13.94 23.89 11.89
N ALA A 12 -13.96 22.59 11.63
CA ALA A 12 -12.84 21.69 11.85
C ALA A 12 -12.06 21.48 10.55
N GLN A 13 -10.75 21.74 10.56
CA GLN A 13 -9.87 21.42 9.44
C GLN A 13 -9.41 19.97 9.58
N ILE A 14 -9.94 19.11 8.73
CA ILE A 14 -9.54 17.70 8.65
C ILE A 14 -8.46 17.59 7.57
N HIS A 15 -7.23 17.30 7.99
CA HIS A 15 -6.11 17.02 7.10
C HIS A 15 -6.08 15.51 6.80
N ILE A 16 -6.50 15.13 5.58
CA ILE A 16 -6.42 13.75 5.12
C ILE A 16 -5.23 13.64 4.18
N HIS A 17 -4.27 12.79 4.53
CA HIS A 17 -3.19 12.47 3.60
C HIS A 17 -3.76 11.68 2.42
N THR A 18 -3.53 12.16 1.21
CA THR A 18 -3.99 11.52 -0.04
C THR A 18 -3.56 10.06 -0.11
N TYR A 19 -2.37 9.75 0.37
CA TYR A 19 -1.86 8.38 0.43
C TYR A 19 -2.72 7.45 1.28
N ASP A 20 -3.15 7.89 2.47
CA ASP A 20 -3.99 7.10 3.36
C ASP A 20 -5.37 6.81 2.74
N LEU A 21 -5.96 7.81 2.09
CA LEU A 21 -7.21 7.66 1.36
C LEU A 21 -7.10 6.55 0.28
N PHE A 22 -6.03 6.60 -0.52
CA PHE A 22 -5.83 5.62 -1.60
C PHE A 22 -5.47 4.23 -1.08
N ILE A 23 -4.82 4.10 0.08
CA ILE A 23 -4.62 2.79 0.74
C ILE A 23 -5.97 2.17 1.10
N TRP A 24 -6.85 2.93 1.78
CA TRP A 24 -8.16 2.43 2.16
C TRP A 24 -9.03 2.13 0.94
N LEU A 25 -9.00 3.00 -0.07
CA LEU A 25 -9.71 2.78 -1.32
C LEU A 25 -9.23 1.53 -2.06
N SER A 26 -7.91 1.30 -2.13
CA SER A 26 -7.33 0.12 -2.75
C SER A 26 -7.74 -1.16 -2.03
N MET A 27 -7.75 -1.14 -0.69
CA MET A 27 -8.17 -2.28 0.11
C MET A 27 -9.67 -2.57 -0.07
N ALA A 28 -10.51 -1.53 -0.04
CA ALA A 28 -11.94 -1.68 -0.30
C ALA A 28 -12.22 -2.24 -1.69
N THR A 29 -11.56 -1.71 -2.72
CA THR A 29 -11.70 -2.18 -4.11
C THR A 29 -11.27 -3.64 -4.25
N GLY A 30 -10.12 -4.00 -3.69
CA GLY A 30 -9.60 -5.37 -3.72
C GLY A 30 -10.54 -6.36 -3.04
N LEU A 31 -11.01 -6.04 -1.83
CA LEU A 31 -11.93 -6.90 -1.08
C LEU A 31 -13.30 -7.02 -1.76
N ALA A 32 -13.85 -5.93 -2.30
CA ALA A 32 -15.12 -5.96 -3.03
C ALA A 32 -15.04 -6.84 -4.27
N MET A 33 -13.98 -6.68 -5.07
CA MET A 33 -13.76 -7.53 -6.26
C MET A 33 -13.48 -8.98 -5.90
N ALA A 34 -12.71 -9.25 -4.84
CA ALA A 34 -12.45 -10.60 -4.35
C ALA A 34 -13.77 -11.27 -3.91
N TYR A 35 -14.63 -10.54 -3.20
CA TYR A 35 -15.95 -11.05 -2.81
C TYR A 35 -16.80 -11.43 -4.04
N VAL A 36 -16.84 -10.57 -5.07
CA VAL A 36 -17.56 -10.87 -6.32
C VAL A 36 -17.01 -12.12 -7.00
N GLN A 37 -15.69 -12.26 -7.07
CA GLN A 37 -15.07 -13.44 -7.70
C GLN A 37 -15.34 -14.73 -6.91
N LEU A 38 -15.23 -14.69 -5.59
CA LEU A 38 -15.54 -15.84 -4.72
C LEU A 38 -17.01 -16.27 -4.85
N THR A 39 -17.95 -15.31 -4.89
CA THR A 39 -19.37 -15.63 -5.07
C THR A 39 -19.65 -16.21 -6.47
N ARG A 40 -18.96 -15.77 -7.52
CA ARG A 40 -19.04 -16.34 -8.87
C ARG A 40 -18.50 -17.77 -8.97
N MET A 41 -17.57 -18.15 -8.08
CA MET A 41 -17.09 -19.54 -7.95
C MET A 41 -18.12 -20.46 -7.26
N GLY A 42 -19.28 -19.96 -6.90
CA GLY A 42 -20.28 -20.72 -6.16
C GLY A 42 -20.02 -20.82 -4.65
N THR A 43 -19.03 -20.10 -4.15
CA THR A 43 -18.78 -20.00 -2.71
C THR A 43 -19.96 -19.29 -2.03
N GLY A 44 -20.52 -19.88 -0.98
CA GLY A 44 -21.64 -19.29 -0.25
C GLY A 44 -21.24 -17.91 0.30
N ARG A 45 -22.19 -16.96 0.34
CA ARG A 45 -21.94 -15.55 0.74
C ARG A 45 -21.20 -15.42 2.09
N ARG A 46 -21.55 -16.25 3.07
CA ARG A 46 -20.87 -16.24 4.38
C ARG A 46 -19.40 -16.66 4.27
N ALA A 47 -19.13 -17.72 3.52
CA ALA A 47 -17.76 -18.19 3.32
C ALA A 47 -16.92 -17.18 2.53
N ALA A 48 -17.49 -16.54 1.50
CA ALA A 48 -16.83 -15.47 0.75
C ALA A 48 -16.45 -14.29 1.64
N VAL A 49 -17.38 -13.80 2.47
CA VAL A 49 -17.13 -12.70 3.43
C VAL A 49 -16.03 -13.09 4.43
N LEU A 50 -16.11 -14.29 5.01
CA LEU A 50 -15.10 -14.76 5.96
C LEU A 50 -13.71 -14.87 5.30
N THR A 51 -13.62 -15.39 4.08
CA THR A 51 -12.35 -15.45 3.34
C THR A 51 -11.79 -14.07 3.08
N CYS A 52 -12.60 -13.11 2.62
CA CYS A 52 -12.16 -11.72 2.44
C CYS A 52 -11.71 -11.10 3.76
N ALA A 53 -12.46 -11.28 4.86
CA ALA A 53 -12.11 -10.73 6.16
C ALA A 53 -10.80 -11.32 6.70
N VAL A 54 -10.65 -12.64 6.63
CA VAL A 54 -9.43 -13.34 7.08
C VAL A 54 -8.24 -12.91 6.25
N THR A 55 -8.38 -12.85 4.91
CA THR A 55 -7.30 -12.43 4.02
C THR A 55 -6.90 -10.98 4.25
N GLY A 56 -7.87 -10.07 4.38
CA GLY A 56 -7.61 -8.66 4.68
C GLY A 56 -6.94 -8.45 6.04
N ALA A 57 -7.43 -9.12 7.08
CA ALA A 57 -6.81 -9.08 8.41
C ALA A 57 -5.39 -9.65 8.39
N SER A 58 -5.18 -10.79 7.71
CA SER A 58 -3.84 -11.40 7.56
C SER A 58 -2.89 -10.48 6.79
N PHE A 59 -3.37 -9.77 5.78
CA PHE A 59 -2.57 -8.77 5.05
C PHE A 59 -2.08 -7.67 5.99
N LEU A 60 -2.96 -7.06 6.77
CA LEU A 60 -2.59 -5.98 7.70
C LEU A 60 -1.62 -6.46 8.78
N LEU A 61 -1.91 -7.61 9.38
CA LEU A 61 -1.07 -8.19 10.41
C LEU A 61 0.31 -8.58 9.86
N GLY A 62 0.35 -9.28 8.73
CA GLY A 62 1.61 -9.69 8.11
C GLY A 62 2.46 -8.51 7.66
N ALA A 63 1.83 -7.48 7.07
CA ALA A 63 2.51 -6.25 6.68
C ALA A 63 3.14 -5.54 7.88
N ARG A 64 2.44 -5.52 9.02
CA ARG A 64 2.92 -4.91 10.26
C ARG A 64 4.02 -5.73 10.91
N VAL A 65 3.81 -7.03 11.06
CA VAL A 65 4.78 -7.94 11.69
C VAL A 65 6.11 -7.94 10.94
N LEU A 66 6.09 -8.10 9.62
CA LEU A 66 7.32 -8.12 8.85
C LEU A 66 8.07 -6.78 8.92
N ASN A 67 7.34 -5.66 8.83
CA ASN A 67 7.95 -4.34 8.98
C ASN A 67 8.59 -4.15 10.35
N TYR A 68 7.93 -4.61 11.42
CA TYR A 68 8.46 -4.55 12.78
C TYR A 68 9.71 -5.41 12.94
N VAL A 69 9.72 -6.62 12.40
CA VAL A 69 10.88 -7.53 12.47
C VAL A 69 12.09 -6.94 11.76
N ILE A 70 11.89 -6.40 10.55
CA ILE A 70 12.99 -5.80 9.77
C ILE A 70 13.56 -4.55 10.47
N ASN A 71 12.72 -3.75 11.10
CA ASN A 71 13.11 -2.50 11.74
C ASN A 71 13.18 -2.60 13.28
N TYR A 72 13.32 -3.81 13.83
CA TYR A 72 13.24 -4.08 15.26
C TYR A 72 14.10 -3.15 16.13
N LYS A 73 15.37 -2.95 15.77
CA LYS A 73 16.29 -2.06 16.50
C LYS A 73 15.76 -0.62 16.56
N LYS A 74 15.34 -0.06 15.42
CA LYS A 74 14.82 1.31 15.35
C LYS A 74 13.54 1.48 16.17
N TYR A 75 12.67 0.49 16.20
CA TYR A 75 11.40 0.55 16.92
C TYR A 75 11.57 0.37 18.43
N THR A 76 12.49 -0.48 18.86
CA THR A 76 12.84 -0.64 20.29
C THR A 76 13.51 0.63 20.83
N GLU A 77 14.44 1.22 20.11
CA GLU A 77 15.10 2.47 20.52
C GLU A 77 14.11 3.66 20.57
N ALA A 78 13.15 3.72 19.64
CA ALA A 78 12.13 4.75 19.59
C ALA A 78 10.90 4.47 20.48
N GLY A 79 10.83 3.35 21.19
CA GLY A 79 9.68 2.96 22.01
C GLY A 79 8.38 2.76 21.24
N ILE A 80 8.44 2.41 19.95
CA ILE A 80 7.27 2.25 19.08
C ILE A 80 6.70 0.85 19.22
N PRO A 81 5.49 0.67 19.77
CA PRO A 81 4.90 -0.65 19.94
C PRO A 81 4.41 -1.26 18.61
N LEU A 82 4.33 -2.61 18.59
CA LEU A 82 3.88 -3.37 17.41
C LEU A 82 2.50 -2.97 16.90
N PHE A 83 1.59 -2.56 17.77
CA PHE A 83 0.19 -2.30 17.43
C PHE A 83 -0.13 -0.89 16.90
N ILE A 84 0.86 -0.01 16.73
CA ILE A 84 0.62 1.30 16.10
C ILE A 84 0.32 1.10 14.61
N MET A 85 -0.91 1.40 14.20
CA MET A 85 -1.36 1.40 12.81
C MET A 85 -1.24 2.79 12.17
N LYS A 86 -0.01 3.28 12.03
CA LYS A 86 0.25 4.54 11.33
C LYS A 86 0.80 4.26 9.93
N SER A 87 0.42 5.07 8.95
CA SER A 87 0.98 5.04 7.60
C SER A 87 2.50 5.06 7.62
N GLY A 88 3.12 4.30 6.73
CA GLY A 88 4.58 4.18 6.68
C GLY A 88 5.16 3.02 7.51
N TYR A 89 4.39 2.39 8.39
CA TYR A 89 4.85 1.26 9.21
C TYR A 89 4.38 -0.12 8.70
N PHE A 90 4.08 -0.24 7.41
CA PHE A 90 3.63 -1.47 6.76
C PHE A 90 4.61 -1.93 5.69
N SER A 91 4.84 -3.25 5.61
CA SER A 91 5.62 -3.88 4.55
C SER A 91 4.68 -4.62 3.60
N LEU A 92 4.65 -4.23 2.33
CA LEU A 92 3.84 -4.91 1.32
C LEU A 92 4.15 -6.41 1.24
N TYR A 93 5.43 -6.78 1.31
CA TYR A 93 5.87 -8.18 1.23
C TYR A 93 5.31 -9.03 2.37
N GLY A 94 5.27 -8.51 3.60
CA GLY A 94 4.67 -9.19 4.74
C GLY A 94 3.18 -9.41 4.57
N GLY A 95 2.49 -8.40 4.05
CA GLY A 95 1.06 -8.50 3.72
C GLY A 95 0.77 -9.56 2.68
N ILE A 96 1.53 -9.57 1.57
CA ILE A 96 1.39 -10.57 0.50
C ILE A 96 1.63 -11.98 1.04
N ALA A 97 2.74 -12.21 1.76
CA ALA A 97 3.07 -13.53 2.29
C ALA A 97 2.00 -14.07 3.25
N ALA A 98 1.52 -13.23 4.17
CA ALA A 98 0.48 -13.60 5.13
C ALA A 98 -0.88 -13.84 4.44
N SER A 99 -1.25 -13.03 3.44
CA SER A 99 -2.46 -13.24 2.65
C SER A 99 -2.42 -14.53 1.86
N PHE A 100 -1.26 -14.85 1.27
CA PHE A 100 -1.06 -16.09 0.53
C PHE A 100 -1.27 -17.31 1.42
N LEU A 101 -0.69 -17.29 2.64
CA LEU A 101 -0.89 -18.34 3.63
C LEU A 101 -2.35 -18.45 4.07
N ALA A 102 -3.01 -17.31 4.31
CA ALA A 102 -4.42 -17.28 4.69
C ALA A 102 -5.33 -17.85 3.59
N LEU A 103 -5.07 -17.55 2.33
CA LEU A 103 -5.80 -18.10 1.19
C LEU A 103 -5.51 -19.58 0.98
N TYR A 104 -4.29 -20.03 1.21
CA TYR A 104 -3.95 -21.46 1.20
C TYR A 104 -4.75 -22.23 2.24
N ILE A 105 -4.82 -21.73 3.48
CA ILE A 105 -5.65 -22.34 4.54
C ILE A 105 -7.14 -22.28 4.18
N SER A 106 -7.59 -21.18 3.59
CA SER A 106 -8.98 -20.99 3.20
C SER A 106 -9.39 -21.94 2.07
N SER A 107 -8.50 -22.29 1.14
CA SER A 107 -8.78 -23.24 0.06
C SER A 107 -9.21 -24.61 0.58
N TYR A 108 -8.58 -25.10 1.65
CA TYR A 108 -8.98 -26.35 2.31
C TYR A 108 -10.39 -26.29 2.90
N ARG A 109 -10.75 -25.15 3.50
CA ARG A 109 -12.09 -24.94 4.09
C ARG A 109 -13.16 -24.79 3.02
N LEU A 110 -12.84 -24.17 1.90
CA LEU A 110 -13.72 -23.98 0.76
C LEU A 110 -13.84 -25.23 -0.11
N LYS A 111 -12.99 -26.24 0.10
CA LYS A 111 -12.82 -27.41 -0.78
C LYS A 111 -12.61 -27.00 -2.24
N ALA A 112 -11.93 -25.88 -2.45
CA ALA A 112 -11.58 -25.33 -3.75
C ALA A 112 -10.12 -25.61 -4.06
N ASP A 113 -9.79 -25.75 -5.34
CA ASP A 113 -8.39 -25.85 -5.77
C ASP A 113 -7.69 -24.50 -5.47
N PHE A 114 -6.54 -24.58 -4.80
CA PHE A 114 -5.77 -23.41 -4.44
C PHE A 114 -5.31 -22.62 -5.67
N LEU A 115 -4.92 -23.29 -6.74
CA LEU A 115 -4.48 -22.62 -7.97
C LEU A 115 -5.63 -21.89 -8.66
N GLU A 116 -6.81 -22.50 -8.73
CA GLU A 116 -8.01 -21.84 -9.26
C GLU A 116 -8.38 -20.60 -8.42
N LEU A 117 -8.29 -20.72 -7.09
CA LEU A 117 -8.54 -19.61 -6.18
C LEU A 117 -7.55 -18.45 -6.42
N MET A 118 -6.27 -18.76 -6.60
CA MET A 118 -5.23 -17.78 -6.90
C MET A 118 -5.48 -17.08 -8.24
N ASP A 119 -5.80 -17.84 -9.28
CA ASP A 119 -6.08 -17.29 -10.61
C ASP A 119 -7.24 -16.28 -10.55
N ARG A 120 -8.34 -16.66 -9.91
CA ARG A 120 -9.51 -15.80 -9.73
C ARG A 120 -9.23 -14.53 -8.92
N LEU A 121 -8.34 -14.59 -7.93
CA LEU A 121 -8.00 -13.47 -7.06
C LEU A 121 -6.89 -12.59 -7.60
N THR A 122 -6.21 -13.01 -8.67
CA THR A 122 -5.15 -12.22 -9.32
C THR A 122 -5.68 -10.87 -9.83
N VAL A 123 -6.83 -10.85 -10.49
CA VAL A 123 -7.43 -9.59 -11.02
C VAL A 123 -7.80 -8.62 -9.89
N PRO A 124 -8.55 -9.03 -8.82
CA PRO A 124 -8.77 -8.19 -7.65
C PRO A 124 -7.48 -7.61 -7.04
N PHE A 125 -6.44 -8.43 -6.90
CA PHE A 125 -5.16 -8.00 -6.37
C PHE A 125 -4.49 -6.94 -7.25
N LEU A 126 -4.40 -7.18 -8.56
CA LEU A 126 -3.78 -6.24 -9.50
C LEU A 126 -4.53 -4.92 -9.56
N LEU A 127 -5.86 -4.95 -9.54
CA LEU A 127 -6.66 -3.73 -9.53
C LEU A 127 -6.47 -2.92 -8.23
N SER A 128 -6.47 -3.61 -7.09
CA SER A 128 -6.16 -3.00 -5.80
C SER A 128 -4.76 -2.36 -5.79
N TYR A 129 -3.76 -3.08 -6.30
CA TYR A 129 -2.40 -2.59 -6.41
C TYR A 129 -2.30 -1.38 -7.33
N PHE A 130 -3.03 -1.37 -8.45
CA PHE A 130 -3.09 -0.23 -9.35
C PHE A 130 -3.65 1.02 -8.66
N VAL A 131 -4.76 0.90 -7.95
CA VAL A 131 -5.35 2.01 -7.17
C VAL A 131 -4.37 2.55 -6.13
N MET A 132 -3.67 1.66 -5.42
CA MET A 132 -2.64 2.05 -4.45
C MET A 132 -1.49 2.82 -5.14
N LYS A 133 -1.07 2.41 -6.34
CA LYS A 133 -0.01 3.10 -7.10
C LYS A 133 -0.40 4.50 -7.55
N ILE A 134 -1.67 4.73 -7.86
CA ILE A 134 -2.17 6.11 -8.10
C ILE A 134 -1.96 6.96 -6.85
N GLY A 135 -2.31 6.45 -5.67
CA GLY A 135 -2.05 7.14 -4.40
C GLY A 135 -0.57 7.44 -4.16
N CYS A 136 0.31 6.47 -4.42
CA CYS A 136 1.76 6.68 -4.34
C CYS A 136 2.25 7.78 -5.29
N PHE A 137 1.73 7.80 -6.51
CA PHE A 137 2.09 8.81 -7.50
C PHE A 137 1.63 10.22 -7.08
N LEU A 138 0.39 10.34 -6.59
CA LEU A 138 -0.16 11.62 -6.12
C LEU A 138 0.57 12.13 -4.87
N ASN A 139 0.99 11.24 -3.99
CA ASN A 139 1.75 11.58 -2.79
C ASN A 139 3.24 11.86 -3.06
N GLY A 140 3.76 11.45 -4.23
CA GLY A 140 5.16 11.61 -4.59
C GLY A 140 6.14 10.66 -3.86
N CYS A 141 5.64 9.58 -3.21
CA CYS A 141 6.47 8.73 -2.35
C CYS A 141 7.21 7.59 -3.09
N CYS A 142 6.74 7.21 -4.29
CA CYS A 142 7.32 6.13 -5.08
C CYS A 142 7.91 6.68 -6.38
N TYR A 143 8.86 7.58 -6.24
CA TYR A 143 9.58 8.15 -7.38
C TYR A 143 10.60 7.16 -7.94
N GLY A 144 10.89 7.32 -9.23
CA GLY A 144 11.86 6.50 -9.96
C GLY A 144 13.29 7.00 -9.81
N LYS A 145 14.05 6.96 -10.88
CA LYS A 145 15.44 7.38 -10.94
C LYS A 145 15.53 8.84 -11.44
N MET A 146 16.47 9.61 -10.91
CA MET A 146 16.72 10.97 -11.37
C MET A 146 17.11 11.02 -12.84
N THR A 147 16.53 11.94 -13.59
CA THR A 147 16.82 12.11 -15.02
C THR A 147 16.69 13.58 -15.45
N LYS A 148 17.39 13.92 -16.53
CA LYS A 148 17.27 15.20 -17.23
C LYS A 148 16.36 15.13 -18.47
N SER A 149 15.62 14.03 -18.66
CA SER A 149 14.75 13.82 -19.82
C SER A 149 13.52 14.74 -19.76
N SER A 150 13.05 15.19 -20.93
CA SER A 150 11.83 15.98 -21.08
C SER A 150 10.56 15.21 -20.72
N PHE A 151 10.59 13.89 -20.73
CA PHE A 151 9.48 13.01 -20.34
C PHE A 151 9.43 12.69 -18.83
N SER A 152 10.11 13.48 -18.03
CA SER A 152 10.20 13.27 -16.58
C SER A 152 9.16 14.11 -15.83
N VAL A 153 8.73 13.62 -14.67
CA VAL A 153 7.80 14.31 -13.78
C VAL A 153 8.59 15.07 -12.70
N PRO A 154 8.32 16.37 -12.47
CA PRO A 154 9.00 17.12 -11.42
C PRO A 154 8.59 16.61 -10.03
N LEU A 155 9.57 16.45 -9.14
CA LEU A 155 9.31 16.08 -7.75
C LEU A 155 8.66 17.24 -6.98
N PRO A 156 7.73 16.96 -6.02
CA PRO A 156 7.23 18.01 -5.13
C PRO A 156 8.36 18.61 -4.29
N LEU A 157 8.28 19.91 -4.04
CA LEU A 157 9.31 20.70 -3.31
C LEU A 157 9.77 20.09 -1.97
N ARG A 158 8.87 19.41 -1.26
CA ARG A 158 9.18 18.75 0.02
C ARG A 158 10.16 17.58 -0.15
N GLU A 159 10.05 16.85 -1.24
CA GLU A 159 10.92 15.73 -1.58
C GLU A 159 12.25 16.25 -2.16
N GLN A 160 12.20 17.35 -2.91
CA GLN A 160 13.41 18.03 -3.42
C GLN A 160 14.32 18.48 -2.28
N ALA A 161 13.76 19.07 -1.22
CA ALA A 161 14.54 19.48 -0.04
C ALA A 161 15.26 18.31 0.65
N ALA A 162 14.66 17.10 0.66
CA ALA A 162 15.30 15.91 1.21
C ALA A 162 16.46 15.40 0.33
N PHE A 163 16.37 15.59 -1.00
CA PHE A 163 17.44 15.28 -1.94
C PHE A 163 18.56 16.32 -1.90
N ASP A 164 18.24 17.61 -1.82
CA ASP A 164 19.22 18.70 -1.75
C ASP A 164 20.04 18.67 -0.46
N ALA A 165 19.47 18.12 0.62
CA ALA A 165 20.18 17.88 1.88
C ALA A 165 21.22 16.73 1.79
N SER A 166 21.24 15.97 0.69
CA SER A 166 22.22 14.91 0.47
C SER A 166 23.43 15.43 -0.30
N PRO A 167 24.62 15.53 0.33
CA PRO A 167 25.81 16.15 -0.28
C PRO A 167 26.32 15.43 -1.54
N LEU A 168 25.97 14.15 -1.71
CA LEU A 168 26.33 13.38 -2.91
C LEU A 168 25.48 13.74 -4.13
N ILE A 169 24.22 14.14 -3.91
CA ILE A 169 23.26 14.40 -4.97
C ILE A 169 23.44 15.80 -5.54
N SER A 170 23.66 16.79 -4.69
CA SER A 170 23.94 18.17 -5.10
C SER A 170 25.20 18.29 -5.95
N GLN A 171 26.23 17.46 -5.71
CA GLN A 171 27.47 17.41 -6.47
C GLN A 171 27.30 16.86 -7.90
N PHE A 172 26.39 15.89 -8.10
CA PHE A 172 26.19 15.24 -9.39
C PHE A 172 25.18 15.95 -10.30
N PHE A 173 24.18 16.62 -9.76
CA PHE A 173 23.05 17.12 -10.52
C PHE A 173 22.94 18.66 -10.62
N GLY A 174 23.62 19.40 -9.77
CA GLY A 174 23.93 20.84 -9.93
C GLY A 174 22.80 21.79 -10.37
N SER A 175 21.51 21.42 -10.29
CA SER A 175 20.41 22.22 -10.78
C SER A 175 19.19 22.15 -9.84
N PRO A 176 18.42 23.24 -9.72
CA PRO A 176 17.30 23.38 -8.79
C PRO A 176 16.07 22.53 -9.14
N GLU A 177 16.00 21.90 -10.32
CA GLU A 177 14.88 21.06 -10.71
C GLU A 177 15.32 19.59 -10.86
N ILE A 178 15.00 18.78 -9.87
CA ILE A 178 15.16 17.32 -9.94
C ILE A 178 13.91 16.74 -10.58
N ARG A 179 14.07 16.04 -11.70
CA ARG A 179 13.00 15.34 -12.39
C ARG A 179 13.24 13.83 -12.31
N VAL A 180 12.17 13.08 -12.15
CA VAL A 180 12.16 11.60 -12.08
C VAL A 180 11.25 11.00 -13.14
N TYR A 181 11.49 9.77 -13.55
CA TYR A 181 10.66 9.00 -14.46
C TYR A 181 10.17 7.70 -13.82
#